data_00bfe62fb4ce4dba09f35d86d684a577
#
_entry.id   00bfe62fb4ce4dba09f35d86d684a577
#
_cell.length_a   1.000
_cell.length_b   1.000
_cell.length_c   1.000
_cell.angle_alpha   90.00
_cell.angle_beta   90.00
_cell.angle_gamma   90.00
#
_symmetry.space_group_name_H-M   'P 1'
#
loop_
_entity.id
_entity.type
_entity.pdbx_description
1 polymer ?
#
loop_
_entity_poly.entity_id
_entity_poly.type
_entity_poly.pdbx_seq_one_letter_code
_entity_poly.pdbx_strand_id
1 'polypeptide(L)'
;MSPQFEIQLIAVIMAVGCALPGVFLVLRKMSMMSDSITHTILLGIVLAFFMVHDLSSPLLILGAAMVGVITVWLTEMLGSTRLLAEDAAIGIVFPLLFSIAIILITRYAGSVHLDTDSVLLGELAFAPFDRMIVAGVDIGAKAIYTTGTLLLLNLVVIIVFFKELKVVTFDPMLAAVLGFTPALVHYGLMTLVSLTAVGAFQAVGSILVVAFMIGPPVTAYLLTDDLKWMLILSGLIGAVNGVLGYQMAALLDVSIAGSMAVMTGIVFLLVFVFAPGRGLVSALLRQRNQKIQFAKMTLLFHLYNHESSKCGLQEGGIDTIQTKLH
;
A
#
# COMPACT_ATOMS: atom_id res chain seq x y z
N MET A 1 25.01 -18.01 5.34
CA MET A 1 24.80 -16.54 5.35
C MET A 1 24.68 -16.10 6.82
N SER A 2 25.02 -14.84 7.16
CA SER A 2 24.76 -14.37 8.52
C SER A 2 23.24 -14.20 8.74
N PRO A 3 22.69 -14.51 9.93
CA PRO A 3 21.25 -14.36 10.18
C PRO A 3 20.73 -12.94 9.91
N GLN A 4 21.55 -11.94 10.19
CA GLN A 4 21.25 -10.54 9.94
C GLN A 4 21.03 -10.24 8.44
N PHE A 5 21.86 -10.82 7.58
CA PHE A 5 21.74 -10.67 6.14
C PHE A 5 20.49 -11.40 5.60
N GLU A 6 20.15 -12.57 6.14
CA GLU A 6 18.94 -13.30 5.77
C GLU A 6 17.68 -12.50 6.14
N ILE A 7 17.63 -11.90 7.32
CA ILE A 7 16.50 -11.02 7.72
C ILE A 7 16.35 -9.83 6.79
N GLN A 8 17.44 -9.14 6.47
CA GLN A 8 17.40 -7.98 5.55
C GLN A 8 16.96 -8.40 4.15
N LEU A 9 17.44 -9.54 3.66
CA LEU A 9 17.08 -10.05 2.35
C LEU A 9 15.59 -10.39 2.28
N ILE A 10 15.05 -11.08 3.31
CA ILE A 10 13.62 -11.38 3.40
C ILE A 10 12.81 -10.08 3.41
N ALA A 11 13.22 -9.10 4.21
CA ALA A 11 12.55 -7.81 4.31
C ALA A 11 12.51 -7.05 2.96
N VAL A 12 13.63 -7.03 2.23
CA VAL A 12 13.72 -6.39 0.91
C VAL A 12 12.83 -7.10 -0.12
N ILE A 13 12.92 -8.43 -0.21
CA ILE A 13 12.10 -9.21 -1.14
C ILE A 13 10.62 -8.98 -0.84
N MET A 14 10.24 -8.99 0.44
CA MET A 14 8.88 -8.78 0.90
C MET A 14 8.39 -7.37 0.59
N ALA A 15 9.20 -6.35 0.90
CA ALA A 15 8.85 -4.95 0.66
C ALA A 15 8.57 -4.70 -0.83
N VAL A 16 9.43 -5.23 -1.71
CA VAL A 16 9.21 -5.13 -3.17
C VAL A 16 7.97 -5.93 -3.58
N GLY A 17 7.80 -7.15 -3.05
CA GLY A 17 6.66 -8.01 -3.36
C GLY A 17 5.31 -7.39 -2.98
N CYS A 18 5.21 -6.74 -1.82
CA CYS A 18 4.01 -6.04 -1.37
C CYS A 18 3.79 -4.72 -2.12
N ALA A 19 4.86 -3.98 -2.41
CA ALA A 19 4.77 -2.68 -3.08
C ALA A 19 4.21 -2.78 -4.50
N LEU A 20 4.54 -3.81 -5.26
CA LEU A 20 4.11 -3.97 -6.65
C LEU A 20 2.57 -4.01 -6.82
N PRO A 21 1.81 -4.91 -6.17
CA PRO A 21 0.35 -4.90 -6.25
C PRO A 21 -0.24 -3.67 -5.53
N GLY A 22 0.43 -3.16 -4.49
CA GLY A 22 0.05 -1.97 -3.76
C GLY A 22 -0.06 -0.71 -4.65
N VAL A 23 0.76 -0.58 -5.70
CA VAL A 23 0.66 0.53 -6.67
C VAL A 23 -0.73 0.59 -7.29
N PHE A 24 -1.30 -0.53 -7.68
CA PHE A 24 -2.64 -0.58 -8.27
C PHE A 24 -3.73 -0.30 -7.25
N LEU A 25 -3.57 -0.74 -5.99
CA LEU A 25 -4.51 -0.40 -4.91
C LEU A 25 -4.56 1.11 -4.66
N VAL A 26 -3.40 1.76 -4.60
CA VAL A 26 -3.30 3.21 -4.39
C VAL A 26 -3.93 3.96 -5.55
N LEU A 27 -3.64 3.59 -6.81
CA LEU A 27 -4.20 4.23 -8.00
C LEU A 27 -5.72 4.07 -8.10
N ARG A 28 -6.27 2.95 -7.62
CA ARG A 28 -7.72 2.69 -7.56
C ARG A 28 -8.40 3.27 -6.32
N LYS A 29 -7.66 3.94 -5.43
CA LYS A 29 -8.13 4.47 -4.14
C LYS A 29 -8.67 3.40 -3.19
N MET A 30 -8.20 2.17 -3.31
CA MET A 30 -8.62 1.00 -2.53
C MET A 30 -7.55 0.59 -1.51
N SER A 31 -6.73 1.53 -1.02
CA SER A 31 -5.61 1.23 -0.11
C SER A 31 -6.06 0.57 1.19
N MET A 32 -7.21 0.98 1.75
CA MET A 32 -7.78 0.40 2.97
C MET A 32 -8.20 -1.08 2.80
N MET A 33 -8.38 -1.53 1.55
CA MET A 33 -8.71 -2.93 1.28
C MET A 33 -7.57 -3.88 1.67
N SER A 34 -6.30 -3.43 1.56
CA SER A 34 -5.16 -4.25 1.99
C SER A 34 -5.18 -4.53 3.49
N ASP A 35 -5.54 -3.53 4.29
CA ASP A 35 -5.68 -3.67 5.74
C ASP A 35 -6.84 -4.62 6.11
N SER A 36 -7.98 -4.45 5.47
CA SER A 36 -9.13 -5.34 5.64
C SER A 36 -8.79 -6.79 5.30
N ILE A 37 -8.09 -7.04 4.19
CA ILE A 37 -7.68 -8.39 3.78
C ILE A 37 -6.74 -8.99 4.82
N THR A 38 -5.69 -8.27 5.26
CA THR A 38 -4.69 -8.80 6.20
C THR A 38 -5.29 -9.25 7.52
N HIS A 39 -6.33 -8.61 8.00
CA HIS A 39 -7.00 -9.03 9.23
C HIS A 39 -8.02 -10.17 9.01
N THR A 40 -8.73 -10.18 7.89
CA THR A 40 -9.73 -11.24 7.60
C THR A 40 -9.09 -12.57 7.18
N ILE A 41 -7.81 -12.58 6.78
CA ILE A 41 -7.00 -13.78 6.54
C ILE A 41 -7.12 -14.77 7.71
N LEU A 42 -7.16 -14.28 8.95
CA LEU A 42 -7.26 -15.12 10.14
C LEU A 42 -8.48 -16.04 10.08
N LEU A 43 -9.64 -15.55 9.62
CA LEU A 43 -10.83 -16.38 9.43
C LEU A 43 -10.58 -17.52 8.43
N GLY A 44 -9.89 -17.21 7.32
CA GLY A 44 -9.56 -18.21 6.31
C GLY A 44 -8.63 -19.31 6.83
N ILE A 45 -7.61 -18.91 7.60
CA ILE A 45 -6.69 -19.84 8.26
C ILE A 45 -7.46 -20.76 9.21
N VAL A 46 -8.32 -20.21 10.05
CA VAL A 46 -9.11 -20.97 11.04
C VAL A 46 -10.07 -21.96 10.36
N LEU A 47 -10.79 -21.53 9.34
CA LEU A 47 -11.71 -22.39 8.60
C LEU A 47 -10.95 -23.53 7.89
N ALA A 48 -9.82 -23.24 7.26
CA ALA A 48 -9.00 -24.26 6.63
C ALA A 48 -8.38 -25.21 7.66
N PHE A 49 -7.96 -24.71 8.82
CA PHE A 49 -7.44 -25.52 9.92
C PHE A 49 -8.47 -26.54 10.43
N PHE A 50 -9.73 -26.15 10.56
CA PHE A 50 -10.79 -27.10 10.95
C PHE A 50 -11.02 -28.23 9.95
N MET A 51 -10.64 -28.04 8.68
CA MET A 51 -10.76 -29.10 7.67
C MET A 51 -9.55 -30.03 7.65
N VAL A 52 -8.36 -29.51 7.91
CA VAL A 52 -7.09 -30.25 7.70
C VAL A 52 -6.42 -30.68 9.01
N HIS A 53 -6.65 -29.95 10.11
CA HIS A 53 -6.01 -30.13 11.44
C HIS A 53 -4.47 -30.12 11.40
N ASP A 54 -3.88 -29.51 10.38
CA ASP A 54 -2.42 -29.37 10.22
C ASP A 54 -2.07 -27.93 9.86
N LEU A 55 -1.28 -27.25 10.72
CA LEU A 55 -0.85 -25.87 10.53
C LEU A 55 0.18 -25.69 9.40
N SER A 56 0.84 -26.77 8.98
CA SER A 56 1.85 -26.76 7.92
C SER A 56 1.27 -26.92 6.51
N SER A 57 -0.05 -27.18 6.41
CA SER A 57 -0.71 -27.47 5.15
C SER A 57 -0.82 -26.26 4.21
N PRO A 58 -0.47 -26.38 2.92
CA PRO A 58 -0.69 -25.31 1.93
C PRO A 58 -2.17 -24.89 1.77
N LEU A 59 -3.12 -25.75 2.21
CA LEU A 59 -4.55 -25.44 2.18
C LEU A 59 -4.93 -24.25 3.08
N LEU A 60 -4.13 -23.98 4.11
CA LEU A 60 -4.32 -22.78 4.95
C LEU A 60 -4.13 -21.50 4.14
N ILE A 61 -3.11 -21.48 3.27
CA ILE A 61 -2.83 -20.33 2.39
C ILE A 61 -3.99 -20.11 1.40
N LEU A 62 -4.49 -21.20 0.81
CA LEU A 62 -5.63 -21.13 -0.11
C LEU A 62 -6.90 -20.65 0.61
N GLY A 63 -7.21 -21.19 1.80
CA GLY A 63 -8.35 -20.78 2.60
C GLY A 63 -8.28 -19.31 3.00
N ALA A 64 -7.10 -18.86 3.43
CA ALA A 64 -6.84 -17.47 3.75
C ALA A 64 -7.01 -16.55 2.53
N ALA A 65 -6.47 -16.93 1.37
CA ALA A 65 -6.60 -16.17 0.13
C ALA A 65 -8.07 -16.09 -0.33
N MET A 66 -8.83 -17.18 -0.23
CA MET A 66 -10.25 -17.20 -0.56
C MET A 66 -11.05 -16.25 0.32
N VAL A 67 -10.83 -16.25 1.65
CA VAL A 67 -11.53 -15.33 2.55
C VAL A 67 -11.14 -13.88 2.26
N GLY A 68 -9.88 -13.61 1.89
CA GLY A 68 -9.47 -12.28 1.44
C GLY A 68 -10.28 -11.81 0.21
N VAL A 69 -10.48 -12.67 -0.79
CA VAL A 69 -11.32 -12.35 -1.96
C VAL A 69 -12.79 -12.18 -1.58
N ILE A 70 -13.32 -13.02 -0.67
CA ILE A 70 -14.69 -12.90 -0.14
C ILE A 70 -14.84 -11.56 0.59
N THR A 71 -13.84 -11.11 1.33
CA THR A 71 -13.84 -9.79 1.99
C THR A 71 -14.00 -8.67 0.99
N VAL A 72 -13.25 -8.70 -0.11
CA VAL A 72 -13.37 -7.73 -1.20
C VAL A 72 -14.78 -7.76 -1.78
N TRP A 73 -15.28 -8.95 -2.14
CA TRP A 73 -16.59 -9.10 -2.72
C TRP A 73 -17.71 -8.59 -1.81
N LEU A 74 -17.68 -8.92 -0.52
CA LEU A 74 -18.65 -8.43 0.46
C LEU A 74 -18.62 -6.91 0.60
N THR A 75 -17.44 -6.34 0.66
CA THR A 75 -17.24 -4.89 0.76
C THR A 75 -17.80 -4.17 -0.48
N GLU A 76 -17.52 -4.68 -1.67
CA GLU A 76 -18.03 -4.11 -2.92
C GLU A 76 -19.55 -4.30 -3.04
N MET A 77 -20.09 -5.44 -2.62
CA MET A 77 -21.52 -5.67 -2.59
C MET A 77 -22.23 -4.64 -1.71
N LEU A 78 -21.68 -4.34 -0.51
CA LEU A 78 -22.23 -3.30 0.36
C LEU A 78 -22.07 -1.90 -0.25
N GLY A 79 -20.89 -1.57 -0.78
CA GLY A 79 -20.60 -0.28 -1.43
C GLY A 79 -21.48 -0.04 -2.67
N SER A 80 -21.78 -1.08 -3.44
CA SER A 80 -22.62 -0.99 -4.64
C SER A 80 -24.07 -0.57 -4.36
N THR A 81 -24.54 -0.75 -3.13
CA THR A 81 -25.89 -0.30 -2.70
C THR A 81 -26.02 1.23 -2.68
N ARG A 82 -24.91 1.97 -2.74
CA ARG A 82 -24.82 3.44 -2.59
C ARG A 82 -25.42 3.99 -1.27
N LEU A 83 -25.79 3.12 -0.34
CA LEU A 83 -26.27 3.52 0.99
C LEU A 83 -25.09 3.84 1.91
N LEU A 84 -23.91 3.30 1.62
CA LEU A 84 -22.69 3.44 2.42
C LEU A 84 -21.54 3.91 1.51
N ALA A 85 -20.65 4.73 2.07
CA ALA A 85 -19.36 5.01 1.47
C ALA A 85 -18.49 3.73 1.47
N GLU A 86 -17.58 3.60 0.50
CA GLU A 86 -16.70 2.42 0.40
C GLU A 86 -15.91 2.17 1.68
N ASP A 87 -15.37 3.22 2.30
CA ASP A 87 -14.63 3.11 3.57
C ASP A 87 -15.50 2.61 4.72
N ALA A 88 -16.78 3.01 4.75
CA ALA A 88 -17.74 2.51 5.76
C ALA A 88 -18.07 1.04 5.54
N ALA A 89 -18.18 0.58 4.30
CA ALA A 89 -18.38 -0.83 3.97
C ALA A 89 -17.20 -1.69 4.45
N ILE A 90 -15.96 -1.23 4.23
CA ILE A 90 -14.75 -1.86 4.77
C ILE A 90 -14.82 -1.93 6.29
N GLY A 91 -15.15 -0.80 6.96
CA GLY A 91 -15.25 -0.70 8.42
C GLY A 91 -16.31 -1.59 9.06
N ILE A 92 -17.27 -2.13 8.30
CA ILE A 92 -18.29 -3.09 8.78
C ILE A 92 -17.84 -4.52 8.50
N VAL A 93 -17.39 -4.82 7.28
CA VAL A 93 -17.06 -6.19 6.84
C VAL A 93 -15.85 -6.74 7.58
N PHE A 94 -14.78 -5.93 7.71
CA PHE A 94 -13.56 -6.38 8.36
C PHE A 94 -13.77 -6.79 9.82
N PRO A 95 -14.36 -5.96 10.72
CA PRO A 95 -14.55 -6.35 12.11
C PRO A 95 -15.52 -7.53 12.25
N LEU A 96 -16.53 -7.65 11.38
CA LEU A 96 -17.45 -8.78 11.37
C LEU A 96 -16.70 -10.09 11.12
N LEU A 97 -15.95 -10.19 10.05
CA LEU A 97 -15.21 -11.41 9.69
C LEU A 97 -14.11 -11.74 10.71
N PHE A 98 -13.40 -10.71 11.18
CA PHE A 98 -12.36 -10.87 12.20
C PHE A 98 -12.95 -11.35 13.54
N SER A 99 -14.09 -10.78 13.98
CA SER A 99 -14.77 -11.22 15.22
C SER A 99 -15.26 -12.66 15.12
N ILE A 100 -15.76 -13.10 13.95
CA ILE A 100 -16.11 -14.49 13.72
C ILE A 100 -14.88 -15.39 13.89
N ALA A 101 -13.73 -15.00 13.35
CA ALA A 101 -12.48 -15.74 13.52
C ALA A 101 -12.11 -15.92 15.00
N ILE A 102 -12.14 -14.82 15.77
CA ILE A 102 -11.81 -14.84 17.21
C ILE A 102 -12.78 -15.76 17.98
N ILE A 103 -14.09 -15.68 17.69
CA ILE A 103 -15.09 -16.55 18.34
C ILE A 103 -14.79 -18.02 18.04
N LEU A 104 -14.48 -18.34 16.78
CA LEU A 104 -14.16 -19.72 16.38
C LEU A 104 -12.88 -20.22 17.06
N ILE A 105 -11.82 -19.41 17.13
CA ILE A 105 -10.58 -19.75 17.83
C ILE A 105 -10.87 -20.00 19.32
N THR A 106 -11.52 -19.06 19.97
CA THR A 106 -11.77 -19.13 21.42
C THR A 106 -12.64 -20.33 21.80
N ARG A 107 -13.61 -20.68 20.95
CA ARG A 107 -14.56 -21.77 21.25
C ARG A 107 -14.03 -23.15 20.91
N TYR A 108 -13.27 -23.30 19.82
CA TYR A 108 -12.94 -24.60 19.24
C TYR A 108 -11.43 -24.88 19.13
N ALA A 109 -10.59 -23.86 19.18
CA ALA A 109 -9.14 -23.99 19.04
C ALA A 109 -8.36 -23.55 20.29
N GLY A 110 -9.00 -23.54 21.47
CA GLY A 110 -8.40 -23.07 22.73
C GLY A 110 -7.19 -23.89 23.23
N SER A 111 -6.94 -25.06 22.62
CA SER A 111 -5.72 -25.88 22.86
C SER A 111 -4.58 -25.56 21.89
N VAL A 112 -4.87 -24.82 20.80
CA VAL A 112 -3.86 -24.41 19.82
C VAL A 112 -3.48 -22.96 20.15
N HIS A 113 -2.22 -22.75 20.50
CA HIS A 113 -1.66 -21.42 20.75
C HIS A 113 -1.56 -20.65 19.41
N LEU A 114 -2.73 -20.23 18.88
CA LEU A 114 -2.82 -19.20 17.88
C LEU A 114 -2.76 -17.87 18.65
N ASP A 115 -1.55 -17.49 19.06
CA ASP A 115 -1.31 -16.24 19.77
C ASP A 115 -1.57 -15.08 18.82
N THR A 116 -2.67 -14.35 19.07
CA THR A 116 -3.06 -13.20 18.27
C THR A 116 -1.97 -12.12 18.22
N ASP A 117 -1.13 -12.04 19.25
CA ASP A 117 -0.04 -11.08 19.33
C ASP A 117 1.12 -11.47 18.40
N SER A 118 1.50 -12.73 18.34
CA SER A 118 2.48 -13.26 17.36
C SER A 118 1.99 -13.06 15.92
N VAL A 119 0.70 -13.25 15.69
CA VAL A 119 0.06 -13.09 14.41
C VAL A 119 0.08 -11.63 13.92
N LEU A 120 -0.10 -10.66 14.83
CA LEU A 120 -0.13 -9.23 14.49
C LEU A 120 1.27 -8.63 14.29
N LEU A 121 2.22 -9.01 15.15
CA LEU A 121 3.55 -8.41 15.17
C LEU A 121 4.55 -9.08 14.23
N GLY A 122 4.29 -10.35 13.85
CA GLY A 122 5.18 -11.14 13.01
C GLY A 122 6.54 -11.41 13.69
N GLU A 123 7.15 -12.53 13.38
CA GLU A 123 8.41 -12.94 13.99
C GLU A 123 9.56 -12.94 12.97
N LEU A 124 9.74 -11.83 12.24
CA LEU A 124 10.82 -11.72 11.25
C LEU A 124 12.21 -12.04 11.84
N ALA A 125 12.41 -11.80 13.13
CA ALA A 125 13.62 -12.14 13.85
C ALA A 125 13.88 -13.67 13.90
N PHE A 126 12.82 -14.47 13.88
CA PHE A 126 12.91 -15.95 13.92
C PHE A 126 12.92 -16.58 12.53
N ALA A 127 12.62 -15.84 11.47
CA ALA A 127 12.60 -16.35 10.09
C ALA A 127 13.89 -17.11 9.67
N PRO A 128 15.11 -16.74 10.09
CA PRO A 128 16.33 -17.50 9.76
C PRO A 128 16.41 -18.87 10.41
N PHE A 129 15.64 -19.12 11.48
CA PHE A 129 15.69 -20.41 12.21
C PHE A 129 14.78 -21.47 11.57
N ASP A 130 13.76 -21.08 10.80
CA ASP A 130 12.94 -21.99 10.00
C ASP A 130 13.66 -22.34 8.69
N ARG A 131 14.47 -23.42 8.77
CA ARG A 131 15.37 -23.84 7.69
C ARG A 131 14.69 -24.80 6.71
N MET A 132 14.91 -24.57 5.43
CA MET A 132 14.47 -25.48 4.37
C MET A 132 15.56 -26.55 4.13
N ILE A 133 15.26 -27.79 4.52
CA ILE A 133 16.15 -28.94 4.30
C ILE A 133 15.61 -29.74 3.11
N VAL A 134 16.36 -29.79 2.01
CA VAL A 134 16.03 -30.59 0.82
C VAL A 134 17.14 -31.61 0.60
N ALA A 135 16.79 -32.87 0.55
CA ALA A 135 17.73 -34.00 0.38
C ALA A 135 18.89 -34.01 1.40
N GLY A 136 18.66 -33.53 2.64
CA GLY A 136 19.68 -33.51 3.69
C GLY A 136 20.65 -32.33 3.64
N VAL A 137 20.45 -31.41 2.70
CA VAL A 137 21.24 -30.17 2.57
C VAL A 137 20.41 -28.99 3.05
N ASP A 138 20.98 -28.17 3.95
CA ASP A 138 20.38 -26.91 4.37
C ASP A 138 20.54 -25.85 3.26
N ILE A 139 19.43 -25.46 2.67
CA ILE A 139 19.41 -24.51 1.55
C ILE A 139 19.24 -23.06 2.06
N GLY A 140 18.86 -22.84 3.31
CA GLY A 140 18.65 -21.52 3.92
C GLY A 140 17.25 -21.32 4.51
N ALA A 141 16.91 -20.09 4.87
CA ALA A 141 15.63 -19.79 5.49
C ALA A 141 14.47 -20.04 4.52
N LYS A 142 13.45 -20.79 4.96
CA LYS A 142 12.24 -21.10 4.18
C LYS A 142 11.50 -19.83 3.74
N ALA A 143 11.53 -18.78 4.57
CA ALA A 143 10.93 -17.50 4.28
C ALA A 143 11.50 -16.83 3.01
N ILE A 144 12.77 -17.03 2.66
CA ILE A 144 13.38 -16.49 1.43
C ILE A 144 12.69 -17.10 0.19
N TYR A 145 12.41 -18.39 0.22
CA TYR A 145 11.78 -19.09 -0.93
C TYR A 145 10.31 -18.75 -1.05
N THR A 146 9.58 -18.68 0.07
CA THR A 146 8.15 -18.31 0.04
C THR A 146 7.96 -16.88 -0.42
N THR A 147 8.71 -15.91 0.15
CA THR A 147 8.62 -14.51 -0.24
C THR A 147 9.17 -14.25 -1.65
N GLY A 148 10.23 -14.96 -2.03
CA GLY A 148 10.79 -14.91 -3.38
C GLY A 148 9.83 -15.43 -4.44
N THR A 149 9.11 -16.52 -4.15
CA THR A 149 8.06 -17.05 -5.04
C THR A 149 6.91 -16.09 -5.20
N LEU A 150 6.48 -15.42 -4.12
CA LEU A 150 5.44 -14.38 -4.16
C LEU A 150 5.88 -13.17 -4.97
N LEU A 151 7.11 -12.70 -4.78
CA LEU A 151 7.66 -11.60 -5.58
C LEU A 151 7.69 -11.97 -7.06
N LEU A 152 8.16 -13.17 -7.39
CA LEU A 152 8.21 -13.66 -8.77
C LEU A 152 6.80 -13.75 -9.36
N LEU A 153 5.83 -14.29 -8.62
CA LEU A 153 4.42 -14.35 -9.03
C LEU A 153 3.87 -12.96 -9.33
N ASN A 154 4.05 -12.01 -8.42
CA ASN A 154 3.61 -10.63 -8.58
C ASN A 154 4.24 -9.99 -9.83
N LEU A 155 5.54 -10.18 -10.01
CA LEU A 155 6.28 -9.60 -11.13
C LEU A 155 5.81 -10.22 -12.47
N VAL A 156 5.65 -11.53 -12.53
CA VAL A 156 5.15 -12.22 -13.73
C VAL A 156 3.74 -11.76 -14.09
N VAL A 157 2.81 -11.75 -13.12
CA VAL A 157 1.42 -11.33 -13.37
C VAL A 157 1.37 -9.87 -13.82
N ILE A 158 2.11 -8.98 -13.16
CA ILE A 158 2.11 -7.56 -13.52
C ILE A 158 2.75 -7.32 -14.89
N ILE A 159 3.81 -8.03 -15.25
CA ILE A 159 4.46 -7.88 -16.57
C ILE A 159 3.53 -8.43 -17.68
N VAL A 160 2.99 -9.63 -17.50
CA VAL A 160 2.13 -10.28 -18.50
C VAL A 160 0.85 -9.48 -18.73
N PHE A 161 0.19 -9.06 -17.66
CA PHE A 161 -1.08 -8.33 -17.71
C PHE A 161 -0.92 -6.81 -17.55
N PHE A 162 0.27 -6.27 -17.85
CA PHE A 162 0.55 -4.84 -17.63
C PHE A 162 -0.41 -3.93 -18.41
N LYS A 163 -0.75 -4.28 -19.65
CA LYS A 163 -1.63 -3.49 -20.50
C LYS A 163 -3.06 -3.50 -19.97
N GLU A 164 -3.58 -4.66 -19.63
CA GLU A 164 -4.91 -4.87 -19.09
C GLU A 164 -5.06 -4.15 -17.74
N LEU A 165 -4.11 -4.37 -16.83
CA LEU A 165 -4.07 -3.71 -15.52
C LEU A 165 -4.02 -2.19 -15.66
N LYS A 166 -3.23 -1.66 -16.60
CA LYS A 166 -3.14 -0.23 -16.85
C LYS A 166 -4.48 0.33 -17.33
N VAL A 167 -5.08 -0.25 -18.37
CA VAL A 167 -6.33 0.26 -18.94
C VAL A 167 -7.47 0.17 -17.93
N VAL A 168 -7.64 -0.98 -17.27
CA VAL A 168 -8.71 -1.19 -16.26
C VAL A 168 -8.54 -0.29 -15.04
N THR A 169 -7.30 0.07 -14.69
CA THR A 169 -7.04 0.94 -13.53
C THR A 169 -7.41 2.39 -13.80
N PHE A 170 -7.13 2.90 -15.00
CA PHE A 170 -7.38 4.31 -15.34
C PHE A 170 -8.75 4.55 -15.98
N ASP A 171 -9.23 3.62 -16.79
CA ASP A 171 -10.52 3.73 -17.48
C ASP A 171 -11.19 2.36 -17.68
N PRO A 172 -12.01 1.92 -16.70
CA PRO A 172 -12.74 0.65 -16.80
C PRO A 172 -13.75 0.61 -17.96
N MET A 173 -14.32 1.78 -18.33
CA MET A 173 -15.28 1.86 -19.43
C MET A 173 -14.60 1.63 -20.79
N LEU A 174 -13.45 2.25 -21.00
CA LEU A 174 -12.62 2.01 -22.18
C LEU A 174 -12.17 0.55 -22.25
N ALA A 175 -11.77 -0.03 -21.12
CA ALA A 175 -11.38 -1.46 -21.05
C ALA A 175 -12.51 -2.37 -21.54
N ALA A 176 -13.76 -2.11 -21.13
CA ALA A 176 -14.93 -2.87 -21.56
C ALA A 176 -15.19 -2.74 -23.07
N VAL A 177 -15.05 -1.54 -23.63
CA VAL A 177 -15.20 -1.29 -25.09
C VAL A 177 -14.11 -2.00 -25.89
N LEU A 178 -12.88 -2.10 -25.34
CA LEU A 178 -11.76 -2.83 -25.97
C LEU A 178 -11.89 -4.36 -25.88
N GLY A 179 -12.95 -4.88 -25.24
CA GLY A 179 -13.22 -6.32 -25.11
C GLY A 179 -12.58 -6.97 -23.89
N PHE A 180 -11.96 -6.20 -23.00
CA PHE A 180 -11.50 -6.71 -21.70
C PHE A 180 -12.69 -6.83 -20.74
N THR A 181 -12.63 -7.77 -19.82
CA THR A 181 -13.58 -7.90 -18.70
C THR A 181 -13.02 -7.19 -17.46
N PRO A 182 -13.43 -5.94 -17.14
CA PRO A 182 -12.86 -5.18 -16.01
C PRO A 182 -13.00 -5.93 -14.68
N ALA A 183 -14.13 -6.64 -14.48
CA ALA A 183 -14.36 -7.43 -13.29
C ALA A 183 -13.34 -8.57 -13.13
N LEU A 184 -13.00 -9.29 -14.20
CA LEU A 184 -12.01 -10.36 -14.15
C LEU A 184 -10.62 -9.84 -13.75
N VAL A 185 -10.20 -8.73 -14.37
CA VAL A 185 -8.91 -8.09 -14.05
C VAL A 185 -8.90 -7.56 -12.62
N HIS A 186 -10.03 -7.03 -12.15
CA HIS A 186 -10.18 -6.54 -10.79
C HIS A 186 -10.06 -7.66 -9.76
N TYR A 187 -10.89 -8.71 -9.87
CA TYR A 187 -10.80 -9.85 -8.93
C TYR A 187 -9.50 -10.63 -9.07
N GLY A 188 -8.90 -10.69 -10.26
CA GLY A 188 -7.55 -11.22 -10.46
C GLY A 188 -6.49 -10.44 -9.67
N LEU A 189 -6.54 -9.10 -9.72
CA LEU A 189 -5.66 -8.25 -8.93
C LEU A 189 -5.91 -8.44 -7.42
N MET A 190 -7.17 -8.49 -6.97
CA MET A 190 -7.51 -8.68 -5.55
C MET A 190 -7.07 -10.05 -5.04
N THR A 191 -7.16 -11.09 -5.88
CA THR A 191 -6.60 -12.41 -5.57
C THR A 191 -5.08 -12.36 -5.40
N LEU A 192 -4.39 -11.62 -6.28
CA LEU A 192 -2.94 -11.42 -6.19
C LEU A 192 -2.55 -10.67 -4.91
N VAL A 193 -3.29 -9.61 -4.57
CA VAL A 193 -3.14 -8.85 -3.30
C VAL A 193 -3.35 -9.78 -2.10
N SER A 194 -4.42 -10.58 -2.11
CA SER A 194 -4.75 -11.49 -1.02
C SER A 194 -3.67 -12.58 -0.85
N LEU A 195 -3.21 -13.21 -1.94
CA LEU A 195 -2.10 -14.17 -1.88
C LEU A 195 -0.81 -13.54 -1.35
N THR A 196 -0.50 -12.32 -1.80
CA THR A 196 0.68 -11.59 -1.34
C THR A 196 0.55 -11.26 0.15
N ALA A 197 -0.63 -10.78 0.57
CA ALA A 197 -0.89 -10.47 1.97
C ALA A 197 -0.76 -11.72 2.87
N VAL A 198 -1.33 -12.86 2.46
CA VAL A 198 -1.26 -14.13 3.22
C VAL A 198 0.17 -14.61 3.37
N GLY A 199 0.92 -14.67 2.26
CA GLY A 199 2.29 -15.17 2.30
C GLY A 199 3.25 -14.21 3.01
N ALA A 200 2.99 -12.91 2.90
CA ALA A 200 3.72 -11.89 3.63
C ALA A 200 3.44 -11.93 5.13
N PHE A 201 2.17 -12.11 5.50
CA PHE A 201 1.70 -12.16 6.87
C PHE A 201 2.44 -13.21 7.73
N GLN A 202 2.64 -14.40 7.19
CA GLN A 202 3.37 -15.46 7.88
C GLN A 202 4.82 -15.11 8.21
N ALA A 203 5.46 -14.26 7.39
CA ALA A 203 6.86 -13.90 7.55
C ALA A 203 7.07 -12.63 8.40
N VAL A 204 6.18 -11.63 8.29
CA VAL A 204 6.44 -10.29 8.83
C VAL A 204 5.30 -9.69 9.66
N GLY A 205 4.15 -10.35 9.74
CA GLY A 205 2.95 -9.87 10.44
C GLY A 205 2.13 -8.83 9.66
N SER A 206 0.90 -8.57 10.14
CA SER A 206 -0.07 -7.72 9.43
C SER A 206 0.37 -6.27 9.30
N ILE A 207 0.92 -5.67 10.36
CA ILE A 207 1.29 -4.25 10.40
C ILE A 207 2.31 -3.92 9.31
N LEU A 208 3.35 -4.75 9.18
CA LEU A 208 4.41 -4.49 8.20
C LEU A 208 3.95 -4.77 6.77
N VAL A 209 3.08 -5.77 6.56
CA VAL A 209 2.49 -6.03 5.24
C VAL A 209 1.72 -4.82 4.74
N VAL A 210 0.84 -4.24 5.57
CA VAL A 210 0.05 -3.05 5.23
C VAL A 210 0.98 -1.86 4.98
N ALA A 211 1.99 -1.65 5.84
CA ALA A 211 2.96 -0.57 5.69
C ALA A 211 3.71 -0.65 4.34
N PHE A 212 4.16 -1.84 3.93
CA PHE A 212 4.86 -2.03 2.65
C PHE A 212 3.92 -2.02 1.44
N MET A 213 2.66 -2.42 1.59
CA MET A 213 1.69 -2.42 0.51
C MET A 213 1.14 -1.02 0.20
N ILE A 214 1.16 -0.10 1.17
CA ILE A 214 0.63 1.27 1.01
C ILE A 214 1.75 2.31 0.97
N GLY A 215 2.68 2.29 1.91
CA GLY A 215 3.67 3.35 2.11
C GLY A 215 4.57 3.62 0.90
N PRO A 216 5.33 2.64 0.38
CA PRO A 216 6.17 2.82 -0.79
C PRO A 216 5.40 3.24 -2.05
N PRO A 217 4.22 2.64 -2.40
CA PRO A 217 3.40 3.09 -3.50
C PRO A 217 2.90 4.53 -3.39
N VAL A 218 2.41 4.93 -2.21
CA VAL A 218 1.94 6.32 -2.00
C VAL A 218 3.11 7.30 -2.10
N THR A 219 4.28 6.92 -1.58
CA THR A 219 5.51 7.72 -1.70
C THR A 219 5.93 7.87 -3.17
N ALA A 220 5.91 6.78 -3.94
CA ALA A 220 6.20 6.81 -5.37
C ALA A 220 5.18 7.64 -6.18
N TYR A 221 3.90 7.58 -5.80
CA TYR A 221 2.83 8.39 -6.40
C TYR A 221 3.07 9.90 -6.28
N LEU A 222 3.71 10.35 -5.20
CA LEU A 222 4.08 11.76 -5.02
C LEU A 222 5.25 12.19 -5.91
N LEU A 223 6.06 11.24 -6.38
CA LEU A 223 7.29 11.52 -7.14
C LEU A 223 7.11 11.43 -8.66
N THR A 224 6.13 10.65 -9.15
CA THR A 224 5.97 10.42 -10.59
C THR A 224 4.52 10.24 -11.02
N ASP A 225 4.23 10.58 -12.29
CA ASP A 225 2.95 10.38 -12.96
C ASP A 225 2.95 9.15 -13.88
N ASP A 226 4.11 8.57 -14.16
CA ASP A 226 4.22 7.40 -15.03
C ASP A 226 4.11 6.10 -14.22
N LEU A 227 3.17 5.23 -14.60
CA LEU A 227 2.93 3.95 -13.95
C LEU A 227 4.18 3.05 -13.90
N LYS A 228 5.00 3.04 -14.95
CA LYS A 228 6.21 2.22 -14.98
C LYS A 228 7.23 2.70 -13.94
N TRP A 229 7.47 4.01 -13.92
CA TRP A 229 8.34 4.61 -12.93
C TRP A 229 7.79 4.49 -11.51
N MET A 230 6.47 4.57 -11.36
CA MET A 230 5.82 4.37 -10.06
C MET A 230 6.05 2.94 -9.52
N LEU A 231 5.97 1.90 -10.36
CA LEU A 231 6.28 0.53 -9.97
C LEU A 231 7.74 0.36 -9.56
N ILE A 232 8.68 0.91 -10.34
CA ILE A 232 10.12 0.82 -10.05
C ILE A 232 10.46 1.58 -8.77
N LEU A 233 10.01 2.83 -8.64
CA LEU A 233 10.26 3.65 -7.46
C LEU A 233 9.64 3.06 -6.20
N SER A 234 8.42 2.51 -6.31
CA SER A 234 7.75 1.85 -5.19
C SER A 234 8.57 0.66 -4.68
N GLY A 235 9.08 -0.20 -5.59
CA GLY A 235 9.96 -1.30 -5.22
C GLY A 235 11.27 -0.83 -4.57
N LEU A 236 11.93 0.20 -5.15
CA LEU A 236 13.17 0.76 -4.61
C LEU A 236 12.96 1.39 -3.22
N ILE A 237 11.90 2.19 -3.05
CA ILE A 237 11.57 2.81 -1.76
C ILE A 237 11.26 1.73 -0.72
N GLY A 238 10.49 0.69 -1.10
CA GLY A 238 10.23 -0.44 -0.22
C GLY A 238 11.51 -1.15 0.23
N ALA A 239 12.43 -1.43 -0.71
CA ALA A 239 13.72 -2.04 -0.40
C ALA A 239 14.57 -1.17 0.56
N VAL A 240 14.63 0.14 0.31
CA VAL A 240 15.34 1.10 1.18
C VAL A 240 14.71 1.14 2.57
N ASN A 241 13.37 1.18 2.66
CA ASN A 241 12.65 1.18 3.94
C ASN A 241 12.92 -0.10 4.74
N GLY A 242 12.99 -1.27 4.07
CA GLY A 242 13.33 -2.53 4.70
C GLY A 242 14.74 -2.52 5.31
N VAL A 243 15.74 -2.04 4.54
CA VAL A 243 17.13 -1.98 5.02
C VAL A 243 17.29 -0.96 6.15
N LEU A 244 16.79 0.27 5.97
CA LEU A 244 16.91 1.33 6.97
C LEU A 244 16.12 1.00 8.25
N GLY A 245 14.93 0.41 8.11
CA GLY A 245 14.13 -0.03 9.24
C GLY A 245 14.80 -1.13 10.05
N TYR A 246 15.47 -2.08 9.40
CA TYR A 246 16.28 -3.09 10.08
C TYR A 246 17.44 -2.46 10.85
N GLN A 247 18.18 -1.53 10.24
CA GLN A 247 19.29 -0.85 10.91
C GLN A 247 18.80 -0.05 12.13
N MET A 248 17.65 0.62 11.99
CA MET A 248 17.04 1.34 13.12
C MET A 248 16.66 0.37 14.25
N ALA A 249 16.08 -0.79 13.94
CA ALA A 249 15.75 -1.81 14.92
C ALA A 249 17.00 -2.33 15.67
N ALA A 250 18.08 -2.59 14.93
CA ALA A 250 19.34 -3.06 15.49
C ALA A 250 20.04 -2.02 16.38
N LEU A 251 19.88 -0.71 16.06
CA LEU A 251 20.47 0.38 16.85
C LEU A 251 19.69 0.66 18.13
N LEU A 252 18.36 0.53 18.11
CA LEU A 252 17.47 0.87 19.22
C LEU A 252 17.08 -0.35 20.07
N ASP A 253 17.45 -1.57 19.62
CA ASP A 253 17.09 -2.85 20.24
C ASP A 253 15.57 -3.02 20.43
N VAL A 254 14.82 -2.78 19.33
CA VAL A 254 13.35 -2.84 19.30
C VAL A 254 12.83 -3.76 18.19
N SER A 255 11.51 -3.96 18.14
CA SER A 255 10.86 -4.80 17.12
C SER A 255 11.26 -4.42 15.70
N ILE A 256 11.72 -5.40 14.91
CA ILE A 256 12.16 -5.22 13.53
C ILE A 256 11.00 -4.77 12.65
N ALA A 257 9.84 -5.45 12.74
CA ALA A 257 8.65 -5.12 11.95
C ALA A 257 8.12 -3.71 12.27
N GLY A 258 8.05 -3.36 13.57
CA GLY A 258 7.64 -2.03 14.01
C GLY A 258 8.57 -0.93 13.49
N SER A 259 9.88 -1.13 13.57
CA SER A 259 10.88 -0.15 13.07
C SER A 259 10.81 0.05 11.56
N MET A 260 10.60 -1.03 10.79
CA MET A 260 10.42 -0.94 9.34
C MET A 260 9.15 -0.18 8.96
N ALA A 261 8.05 -0.41 9.69
CA ALA A 261 6.81 0.33 9.49
C ALA A 261 6.97 1.82 9.81
N VAL A 262 7.63 2.15 10.93
CA VAL A 262 7.96 3.54 11.31
C VAL A 262 8.85 4.19 10.27
N MET A 263 9.89 3.50 9.79
CA MET A 263 10.79 4.04 8.75
C MET A 263 10.04 4.31 7.45
N THR A 264 9.10 3.44 7.07
CA THR A 264 8.22 3.67 5.92
C THR A 264 7.40 4.95 6.07
N GLY A 265 6.87 5.21 7.26
CA GLY A 265 6.16 6.46 7.59
C GLY A 265 7.09 7.68 7.53
N ILE A 266 8.30 7.59 8.07
CA ILE A 266 9.29 8.69 8.05
C ILE A 266 9.67 9.04 6.60
N VAL A 267 9.99 8.05 5.77
CA VAL A 267 10.35 8.27 4.36
C VAL A 267 9.18 8.88 3.59
N PHE A 268 7.95 8.39 3.84
CA PHE A 268 6.74 9.02 3.28
C PHE A 268 6.62 10.50 3.69
N LEU A 269 6.75 10.83 4.97
CA LEU A 269 6.65 12.20 5.44
C LEU A 269 7.72 13.11 4.84
N LEU A 270 8.96 12.62 4.73
CA LEU A 270 10.03 13.37 4.08
C LEU A 270 9.70 13.68 2.63
N VAL A 271 9.26 12.68 1.87
CA VAL A 271 8.87 12.87 0.48
C VAL A 271 7.62 13.77 0.39
N PHE A 272 6.63 13.60 1.25
CA PHE A 272 5.43 14.44 1.29
C PHE A 272 5.76 15.92 1.49
N VAL A 273 6.75 16.24 2.32
CA VAL A 273 7.20 17.62 2.55
C VAL A 273 8.00 18.14 1.36
N PHE A 274 8.96 17.36 0.85
CA PHE A 274 10.00 17.83 -0.08
C PHE A 274 9.78 17.42 -1.55
N ALA A 275 8.74 16.65 -1.90
CA ALA A 275 8.56 16.16 -3.27
C ALA A 275 8.48 17.33 -4.27
N PRO A 276 9.21 17.24 -5.39
CA PRO A 276 9.18 18.26 -6.43
C PRO A 276 7.78 18.28 -7.11
N GLY A 277 7.13 19.43 -7.09
CA GLY A 277 5.83 19.66 -7.73
C GLY A 277 4.58 19.30 -6.91
N ARG A 278 4.61 18.25 -6.08
CA ARG A 278 3.46 17.76 -5.27
C ARG A 278 3.66 17.87 -3.75
N GLY A 279 4.89 18.13 -3.30
CA GLY A 279 5.20 18.28 -1.88
C GLY A 279 4.63 19.56 -1.28
N LEU A 280 4.49 19.56 0.06
CA LEU A 280 3.99 20.72 0.82
C LEU A 280 4.78 21.99 0.52
N VAL A 281 6.11 21.91 0.52
CA VAL A 281 6.99 23.07 0.22
C VAL A 281 6.75 23.58 -1.20
N SER A 282 6.67 22.68 -2.17
CA SER A 282 6.39 23.03 -3.59
C SER A 282 5.01 23.67 -3.75
N ALA A 283 4.00 23.16 -3.04
CA ALA A 283 2.64 23.71 -3.06
C ALA A 283 2.59 25.12 -2.47
N LEU A 284 3.26 25.36 -1.34
CA LEU A 284 3.35 26.68 -0.70
C LEU A 284 4.08 27.70 -1.60
N LEU A 285 5.22 27.29 -2.20
CA LEU A 285 5.96 28.14 -3.12
C LEU A 285 5.14 28.48 -4.37
N ARG A 286 4.41 27.50 -4.92
CA ARG A 286 3.52 27.72 -6.07
C ARG A 286 2.37 28.67 -5.74
N GLN A 287 1.74 28.53 -4.58
CA GLN A 287 0.70 29.44 -4.13
C GLN A 287 1.23 30.87 -4.00
N ARG A 288 2.41 31.03 -3.40
CA ARG A 288 3.07 32.33 -3.28
C ARG A 288 3.36 32.95 -4.65
N ASN A 289 3.92 32.19 -5.59
CA ASN A 289 4.20 32.65 -6.93
C ASN A 289 2.92 32.98 -7.70
N GLN A 290 1.85 32.22 -7.56
CA GLN A 290 0.56 32.50 -8.17
C GLN A 290 -0.04 33.78 -7.64
N LYS A 291 0.00 34.03 -6.32
CA LYS A 291 -0.46 35.31 -5.74
C LYS A 291 0.31 36.51 -6.33
N ILE A 292 1.64 36.40 -6.46
CA ILE A 292 2.47 37.47 -7.05
C ILE A 292 2.12 37.69 -8.53
N GLN A 293 1.93 36.61 -9.30
CA GLN A 293 1.54 36.73 -10.71
C GLN A 293 0.13 37.32 -10.86
N PHE A 294 -0.79 36.93 -10.01
CA PHE A 294 -2.15 37.49 -10.01
C PHE A 294 -2.13 38.99 -9.71
N ALA A 295 -1.35 39.41 -8.69
CA ALA A 295 -1.18 40.83 -8.35
C ALA A 295 -0.58 41.62 -9.53
N LYS A 296 0.45 41.07 -10.22
CA LYS A 296 1.03 41.68 -11.41
C LYS A 296 0.03 41.80 -12.57
N MET A 297 -0.74 40.75 -12.82
CA MET A 297 -1.78 40.73 -13.87
C MET A 297 -2.86 41.79 -13.56
N THR A 298 -3.36 41.84 -12.33
CA THR A 298 -4.37 42.80 -11.87
C THR A 298 -3.86 44.24 -12.03
N LEU A 299 -2.60 44.50 -11.66
CA LEU A 299 -1.96 45.80 -11.85
C LEU A 299 -1.86 46.18 -13.33
N LEU A 300 -1.43 45.26 -14.19
CA LEU A 300 -1.35 45.48 -15.65
C LEU A 300 -2.72 45.79 -16.25
N PHE A 301 -3.75 45.05 -15.87
CA PHE A 301 -5.13 45.26 -16.32
C PHE A 301 -5.63 46.65 -15.83
N HIS A 302 -5.33 47.03 -14.62
CA HIS A 302 -5.71 48.31 -14.07
C HIS A 302 -5.04 49.46 -14.82
N LEU A 303 -3.74 49.38 -15.05
CA LEU A 303 -2.99 50.35 -15.83
C LEU A 303 -3.47 50.45 -17.26
N TYR A 304 -3.72 49.35 -17.96
CA TYR A 304 -4.22 49.30 -19.33
C TYR A 304 -5.61 49.95 -19.45
N ASN A 305 -6.52 49.67 -18.52
CA ASN A 305 -7.86 50.30 -18.56
C ASN A 305 -7.84 51.80 -18.23
N HIS A 306 -6.87 52.26 -17.41
CA HIS A 306 -6.75 53.69 -17.09
C HIS A 306 -6.01 54.48 -18.17
N GLU A 307 -5.13 53.88 -18.96
CA GLU A 307 -4.47 54.52 -20.09
C GLU A 307 -5.48 54.89 -21.21
N SER A 308 -6.55 54.12 -21.31
CA SER A 308 -7.63 54.38 -22.30
C SER A 308 -8.73 55.35 -21.84
N SER A 309 -8.75 55.72 -20.53
CA SER A 309 -9.70 56.69 -19.98
C SER A 309 -9.02 58.03 -19.69
N LYS A 310 -9.55 59.13 -20.22
CA LYS A 310 -9.05 60.51 -20.01
C LYS A 310 -9.01 60.98 -18.53
N CYS A 311 -9.37 60.14 -17.58
CA CYS A 311 -9.38 60.38 -16.14
C CYS A 311 -8.18 59.78 -15.38
N GLY A 312 -7.17 59.28 -16.09
CA GLY A 312 -6.11 58.41 -15.55
C GLY A 312 -5.04 59.06 -14.66
N LEU A 313 -5.08 60.38 -14.45
CA LEU A 313 -4.02 61.04 -13.71
C LEU A 313 -4.27 61.14 -12.16
N GLN A 314 -5.51 60.97 -11.69
CA GLN A 314 -5.83 61.07 -10.27
C GLN A 314 -5.94 59.74 -9.49
N GLU A 315 -6.14 58.62 -10.17
CA GLU A 315 -6.31 57.33 -9.52
C GLU A 315 -5.06 56.42 -9.54
N GLY A 316 -3.99 56.86 -10.21
CA GLY A 316 -2.71 56.14 -10.29
C GLY A 316 -1.78 56.35 -9.08
N GLY A 317 -2.28 56.94 -7.99
CA GLY A 317 -1.50 57.13 -6.77
C GLY A 317 -1.13 55.78 -6.14
N ILE A 318 0.12 55.69 -5.63
CA ILE A 318 0.68 54.49 -4.98
C ILE A 318 -0.25 53.99 -3.87
N ASP A 319 -0.96 54.86 -3.15
CA ASP A 319 -1.88 54.50 -2.06
C ASP A 319 -3.13 53.75 -2.53
N THR A 320 -3.65 54.08 -3.75
CA THR A 320 -4.82 53.40 -4.34
C THR A 320 -4.44 52.00 -4.90
N ILE A 321 -3.22 51.85 -5.37
CA ILE A 321 -2.69 50.58 -5.84
C ILE A 321 -2.41 49.63 -4.65
N GLN A 322 -1.91 50.16 -3.54
CA GLN A 322 -1.65 49.38 -2.33
C GLN A 322 -2.94 48.87 -1.66
N THR A 323 -4.00 49.65 -1.67
CA THR A 323 -5.31 49.25 -1.08
C THR A 323 -6.06 48.22 -1.91
N LYS A 324 -5.82 48.12 -3.21
CA LYS A 324 -6.46 47.13 -4.11
C LYS A 324 -5.68 45.81 -4.25
N LEU A 325 -4.43 45.72 -3.75
CA LEU A 325 -3.56 44.54 -3.77
C LEU A 325 -3.59 43.76 -2.45
N HIS A 326 -4.26 44.21 -1.42
CA HIS A 326 -4.55 43.52 -0.19
C HIS A 326 -5.94 42.87 -0.26
#